data_9f1f0cd8a6adb823c00d997b85653f3e
#
_entry.id   9f1f0cd8a6adb823c00d997b85653f3e
#
_cell.length_a   1.000
_cell.length_b   1.000
_cell.length_c   1.000
_cell.angle_alpha   90.00
_cell.angle_beta   90.00
_cell.angle_gamma   90.00
#
_symmetry.space_group_name_H-M   'P 1'
#
loop_
_entity.id
_entity.type
_entity.pdbx_description
1 polymer ?
#
loop_
_entity_poly.entity_id
_entity_poly.type
_entity_poly.pdbx_seq_one_letter_code
_entity_poly.pdbx_strand_id
1 'polypeptide(L)' 'MRAEDYSRRQIELAGWPISIETYKLGDVYHCTISNVDPGARFARADGSTKDEAERIALEKATRYLQQTRRFPTSST' A
#
# COMPACT_ATOMS: atom_id res chain seq x y z
N MET A 1 -7.06 -21.81 -3.36
CA MET A 1 -7.61 -20.91 -2.34
C MET A 1 -8.12 -19.64 -2.99
N ARG A 2 -9.24 -19.16 -2.55
CA ARG A 2 -9.86 -17.98 -3.18
C ARG A 2 -9.72 -16.78 -2.26
N ALA A 3 -9.37 -15.65 -2.85
CA ALA A 3 -9.35 -14.40 -2.12
C ALA A 3 -10.80 -13.93 -1.91
N GLU A 4 -11.09 -13.45 -0.70
CA GLU A 4 -12.38 -12.93 -0.35
C GLU A 4 -12.26 -11.46 0.00
N ASP A 5 -13.40 -10.76 -0.07
CA ASP A 5 -13.45 -9.34 0.27
C ASP A 5 -12.39 -8.53 -0.50
N TYR A 6 -12.19 -8.90 -1.75
CA TYR A 6 -11.23 -8.19 -2.57
C TYR A 6 -11.72 -6.78 -2.86
N SER A 7 -10.84 -5.82 -2.65
CA SER A 7 -11.13 -4.45 -3.02
C SER A 7 -9.86 -3.78 -3.53
N ARG A 8 -10.06 -2.83 -4.41
CA ARG A 8 -8.95 -2.06 -4.97
C ARG A 8 -9.41 -0.63 -5.14
N ARG A 9 -8.58 0.29 -4.72
CA ARG A 9 -8.89 1.69 -4.91
C ARG A 9 -7.61 2.47 -5.13
N GLN A 10 -7.75 3.64 -5.70
CA GLN A 10 -6.63 4.53 -5.91
C GLN A 10 -6.82 5.76 -5.04
N ILE A 11 -5.76 6.15 -4.37
CA ILE A 11 -5.75 7.35 -3.55
C ILE A 11 -4.44 8.08 -3.76
N GLU A 12 -4.37 9.29 -3.21
CA GLU A 12 -3.12 10.03 -3.18
C GLU A 12 -2.54 9.96 -1.79
N LEU A 13 -1.27 9.58 -1.71
CA LEU A 13 -0.58 9.45 -0.42
C LEU A 13 0.73 10.19 -0.51
N ALA A 14 0.93 11.15 0.39
CA ALA A 14 2.15 11.96 0.41
C ALA A 14 2.42 12.61 -0.95
N GLY A 15 1.37 12.96 -1.67
CA GLY A 15 1.50 13.58 -2.97
C GLY A 15 1.71 12.64 -4.13
N TRP A 16 1.61 11.33 -3.89
CA TRP A 16 1.82 10.32 -4.93
C TRP A 16 0.53 9.54 -5.18
N PRO A 17 0.19 9.29 -6.43
CA PRO A 17 -0.94 8.41 -6.72
C PRO A 17 -0.54 6.95 -6.47
N ILE A 18 -1.32 6.27 -5.65
CA ILE A 18 -1.06 4.88 -5.32
C ILE A 18 -2.33 4.06 -5.47
N SER A 19 -2.13 2.76 -5.57
CA SER A 19 -3.22 1.79 -5.64
C SER A 19 -3.14 0.89 -4.42
N ILE A 20 -4.27 0.69 -3.76
CA ILE A 20 -4.38 -0.17 -2.59
C ILE A 20 -5.24 -1.36 -2.94
N GLU A 21 -4.68 -2.56 -2.77
CA GLU A 21 -5.42 -3.81 -2.94
C GLU A 21 -5.53 -4.49 -1.60
N THR A 22 -6.74 -4.90 -1.23
CA THR A 22 -6.98 -5.60 0.03
C THR A 22 -7.81 -6.82 -0.26
N TYR A 23 -7.46 -7.94 0.36
CA TYR A 23 -8.22 -9.17 0.22
C TYR A 23 -7.99 -10.04 1.43
N LYS A 24 -8.85 -11.03 1.59
CA LYS A 24 -8.80 -11.94 2.73
C LYS A 24 -8.50 -13.35 2.25
N LEU A 25 -7.54 -13.98 2.90
CA LEU A 25 -7.23 -15.39 2.68
C LEU A 25 -7.29 -16.09 4.02
N GLY A 26 -8.24 -17.04 4.15
CA GLY A 26 -8.47 -17.69 5.43
C GLY A 26 -8.92 -16.65 6.45
N ASP A 27 -8.17 -16.53 7.54
CA ASP A 27 -8.49 -15.59 8.60
C ASP A 27 -7.62 -14.35 8.58
N VAL A 28 -6.88 -14.14 7.51
CA VAL A 28 -5.90 -13.05 7.44
C VAL A 28 -6.23 -12.13 6.29
N TYR A 29 -6.22 -10.83 6.57
CA TYR A 29 -6.35 -9.81 5.53
C TYR A 29 -4.98 -9.41 5.05
N HIS A 30 -4.85 -9.25 3.75
CA HIS A 30 -3.60 -8.84 3.11
C HIS A 30 -3.84 -7.53 2.38
N CYS A 31 -2.90 -6.62 2.52
CA CYS A 31 -3.00 -5.33 1.85
C CYS A 31 -1.69 -5.07 1.12
N THR A 32 -1.80 -4.71 -0.15
CA THR A 32 -0.64 -4.40 -0.98
C THR A 32 -0.82 -3.01 -1.56
N ILE A 33 0.23 -2.22 -1.50
CA ILE A 33 0.22 -0.87 -2.04
C ILE A 33 1.26 -0.78 -3.16
N SER A 34 0.83 -0.24 -4.28
CA SER A 34 1.70 -0.10 -5.43
C SER A 34 1.56 1.27 -6.04
N ASN A 35 2.56 1.67 -6.80
CA ASN A 35 2.48 2.88 -7.61
C ASN A 35 1.49 2.66 -8.73
N VAL A 36 0.74 3.70 -9.06
CA VAL A 36 -0.15 3.62 -10.21
C VAL A 36 0.67 3.55 -11.50
N ASP A 37 1.74 4.29 -11.55
CA ASP A 37 2.63 4.32 -12.69
C ASP A 37 4.06 4.33 -12.16
N PRO A 38 4.81 3.25 -12.32
CA PRO A 38 4.66 2.12 -13.26
C PRO A 38 3.89 0.91 -12.72
N GLY A 39 3.28 0.99 -11.56
CA GLY A 39 2.52 -0.14 -11.06
C GLY A 39 3.31 -1.10 -10.19
N ALA A 40 4.45 -0.67 -9.70
CA ALA A 40 5.30 -1.52 -8.88
C ALA A 40 4.83 -1.53 -7.42
N ARG A 41 4.80 -2.71 -6.83
CA ARG A 41 4.45 -2.84 -5.43
C ARG A 41 5.60 -2.39 -4.56
N PHE A 42 5.31 -1.62 -3.53
CA PHE A 42 6.35 -1.16 -2.64
C PHE A 42 6.01 -1.27 -1.16
N ALA A 43 4.79 -1.66 -0.82
CA ALA A 43 4.42 -1.85 0.57
C ALA A 43 3.41 -2.97 0.67
N ARG A 44 3.48 -3.71 1.75
CA ARG A 44 2.60 -4.85 1.96
C ARG A 44 2.47 -5.09 3.46
N ALA A 45 1.28 -5.49 3.89
CA ALA A 45 1.04 -5.78 5.29
C ALA A 45 -0.09 -6.79 5.42
N ASP A 46 -0.10 -7.47 6.56
CA ASP A 46 -1.14 -8.42 6.90
C ASP A 46 -1.76 -7.97 8.21
N GLY A 47 -3.01 -8.35 8.43
CA GLY A 47 -3.68 -8.04 9.67
C GLY A 47 -4.86 -8.95 9.89
N SER A 48 -5.38 -8.93 11.10
CA SER A 48 -6.56 -9.73 11.44
C SER A 48 -7.84 -9.04 10.99
N THR A 49 -7.77 -7.76 10.66
CA THR A 49 -8.90 -7.02 10.09
C THR A 49 -8.41 -6.24 8.90
N LYS A 50 -9.37 -5.85 8.04
CA LYS A 50 -9.04 -5.05 6.88
C LYS A 50 -8.42 -3.72 7.28
N ASP A 51 -8.99 -3.07 8.29
CA ASP A 51 -8.48 -1.78 8.76
C ASP A 51 -7.05 -1.90 9.27
N GLU A 52 -6.76 -2.97 9.99
CA GLU A 52 -5.42 -3.17 10.51
C GLU A 52 -4.41 -3.36 9.39
N ALA A 53 -4.74 -4.23 8.43
CA ALA A 53 -3.84 -4.46 7.31
C ALA A 53 -3.58 -3.18 6.51
N GLU A 54 -4.65 -2.42 6.25
CA GLU A 54 -4.49 -1.18 5.50
C GLU A 54 -3.69 -0.15 6.28
N ARG A 55 -3.95 -0.03 7.58
CA ARG A 55 -3.23 0.94 8.40
C ARG A 55 -1.72 0.66 8.38
N ILE A 56 -1.36 -0.59 8.59
CA ILE A 56 0.06 -0.95 8.61
C ILE A 56 0.69 -0.73 7.24
N ALA A 57 -0.02 -1.14 6.19
CA ALA A 57 0.51 -0.97 4.84
C ALA A 57 0.69 0.51 4.50
N LEU A 58 -0.27 1.35 4.91
CA LEU A 58 -0.19 2.77 4.65
C LEU A 58 0.95 3.42 5.42
N GLU A 59 1.20 2.97 6.65
CA GLU A 59 2.35 3.47 7.40
C GLU A 59 3.66 3.16 6.68
N LYS A 60 3.78 1.93 6.21
CA LYS A 60 4.98 1.53 5.48
C LYS A 60 5.12 2.31 4.17
N ALA A 61 4.01 2.47 3.46
CA ALA A 61 4.02 3.20 2.21
C ALA A 61 4.40 4.65 2.40
N THR A 62 3.86 5.29 3.43
CA THR A 62 4.17 6.68 3.74
C THR A 62 5.66 6.85 4.01
N ARG A 63 6.21 5.95 4.81
CA ARG A 63 7.64 6.01 5.13
C ARG A 63 8.48 5.84 3.87
N TYR A 64 8.10 4.89 3.03
CA TYR A 64 8.84 4.65 1.79
C TYR A 64 8.80 5.88 0.88
N LEU A 65 7.62 6.46 0.73
CA LEU A 65 7.48 7.61 -0.16
C LEU A 65 8.19 8.83 0.37
N GLN A 66 8.22 9.02 1.68
CA GLN A 66 8.97 10.11 2.27
C GLN A 66 10.46 9.97 1.98
N GLN A 67 10.98 8.77 2.08
CA GLN A 67 12.38 8.53 1.77
C GLN A 67 12.67 8.77 0.30
N THR A 68 11.77 8.31 -0.56
CA THR A 68 11.93 8.48 -2.00
C THR A 68 11.94 9.95 -2.39
N ARG A 69 11.06 10.73 -1.78
CA ARG A 69 10.97 12.15 -2.12
C ARG A 69 12.23 12.91 -1.70
N ARG A 70 12.90 12.45 -0.67
CA ARG A 70 14.11 13.13 -0.23
C ARG A 70 15.20 13.10 -1.26
N PHE A 71 15.31 12.03 -2.02
CA PHE A 71 16.36 11.91 -3.00
C PHE A 71 16.24 12.93 -4.12
N PRO A 72 15.10 13.08 -4.77
CA PRO A 72 15.02 14.09 -5.81
C PRO A 72 15.33 15.48 -5.29
N THR A 73 14.89 15.78 -4.07
CA THR A 73 15.12 17.09 -3.49
C THR A 73 16.59 17.31 -3.20
N SER A 74 17.24 16.31 -2.66
CA SER A 74 18.62 16.45 -2.24
C SER A 74 19.59 16.45 -3.41
N SER A 75 19.18 15.91 -4.53
CA SER A 75 20.07 15.82 -5.68
C SER A 75 20.17 17.13 -6.45
N THR A 76 19.30 18.05 -6.18
CA THR A 76 19.30 19.34 -6.88
C THR A 76 20.20 20.36 -6.22
#